data_fe5755a2f9c7f8847911f1612693ce6b
#
_entry.id   fe5755a2f9c7f8847911f1612693ce6b
#
_cell.length_a   1.000
_cell.length_b   1.000
_cell.length_c   1.000
_cell.angle_alpha   90.00
_cell.angle_beta   90.00
_cell.angle_gamma   90.00
#
_symmetry.space_group_name_H-M   'P 1'
#
loop_
_entity.id
_entity.type
_entity.pdbx_description
1 polymer ?
#
loop_
_entity_poly.entity_id
_entity_poly.type
_entity_poly.pdbx_seq_one_letter_code
_entity_poly.pdbx_strand_id
1 'polypeptide(L)'
;MYAGTDDPWQLSTRWYEQRKYAITLALLPHRRYRHAFEPGCSIGALTELLAQRCDQVTAVDVADAALRTADARLRDAGLRGQVTLERSSLDDAWPPGPFDLLVLSEVAYYLETGTLAAVLRRECRGLRPGATVVAAHWRHAVADYPLTGDEAHAVIAQTPGLTPLGCYRDSDVVIEVFDNGDGQSVAAREEVPGAC
;
A
#
# COMPACT_ATOMS: atom_id res chain seq x y z
N MET A 1 -14.51 13.22 8.81
CA MET A 1 -14.53 12.51 7.55
C MET A 1 -15.55 11.35 7.54
N TYR A 2 -15.59 10.47 8.52
CA TYR A 2 -16.57 9.37 8.65
C TYR A 2 -17.87 9.73 9.40
N ALA A 3 -18.17 11.00 9.62
CA ALA A 3 -19.36 11.45 10.37
C ALA A 3 -20.60 11.51 9.45
N GLY A 4 -21.21 10.38 9.14
CA GLY A 4 -22.45 10.30 8.37
C GLY A 4 -22.54 9.21 7.31
N THR A 5 -21.43 8.53 7.00
CA THR A 5 -21.40 7.36 6.12
C THR A 5 -20.17 6.50 6.43
N ASP A 6 -20.37 5.18 6.40
CA ASP A 6 -19.30 4.21 6.67
C ASP A 6 -18.29 4.11 5.52
N ASP A 7 -18.65 4.54 4.31
CA ASP A 7 -17.80 4.52 3.10
C ASP A 7 -17.93 5.84 2.32
N PRO A 8 -17.30 6.94 2.80
CA PRO A 8 -17.46 8.27 2.21
C PRO A 8 -16.91 8.37 0.77
N TRP A 9 -15.99 7.53 0.37
CA TRP A 9 -15.41 7.51 -0.98
C TRP A 9 -15.97 6.41 -1.87
N GLN A 10 -16.91 5.59 -1.37
CA GLN A 10 -17.45 4.42 -2.08
C GLN A 10 -16.36 3.42 -2.51
N LEU A 11 -15.38 3.20 -1.62
CA LEU A 11 -14.22 2.32 -1.83
C LEU A 11 -14.63 0.88 -2.17
N SER A 12 -15.79 0.45 -1.66
CA SER A 12 -16.30 -0.91 -1.88
C SER A 12 -17.04 -1.09 -3.19
N THR A 13 -17.65 -0.03 -3.75
CA THR A 13 -18.65 -0.15 -4.81
C THR A 13 -18.28 0.55 -6.10
N ARG A 14 -17.44 1.58 -6.06
CA ARG A 14 -17.06 2.35 -7.23
C ARG A 14 -16.15 1.52 -8.14
N TRP A 15 -16.51 1.42 -9.43
CA TRP A 15 -15.72 0.69 -10.42
C TRP A 15 -14.27 1.18 -10.52
N TYR A 16 -14.04 2.49 -10.37
CA TYR A 16 -12.70 3.07 -10.32
C TYR A 16 -11.84 2.42 -9.22
N GLU A 17 -12.36 2.30 -8.01
CA GLU A 17 -11.65 1.70 -6.87
C GLU A 17 -11.38 0.21 -7.09
N GLN A 18 -12.38 -0.55 -7.53
CA GLN A 18 -12.23 -1.97 -7.84
C GLN A 18 -11.16 -2.20 -8.91
N ARG A 19 -11.17 -1.38 -9.97
CA ARG A 19 -10.16 -1.43 -11.04
C ARG A 19 -8.77 -1.08 -10.53
N LYS A 20 -8.63 -0.03 -9.73
CA LYS A 20 -7.36 0.39 -9.10
C LYS A 20 -6.77 -0.74 -8.25
N TYR A 21 -7.56 -1.35 -7.37
CA TYR A 21 -7.13 -2.48 -6.56
C TYR A 21 -6.70 -3.69 -7.40
N ALA A 22 -7.47 -4.03 -8.43
CA ALA A 22 -7.12 -5.13 -9.33
C ALA A 22 -5.78 -4.90 -10.03
N ILE A 23 -5.52 -3.69 -10.53
CA ILE A 23 -4.24 -3.33 -11.16
C ILE A 23 -3.10 -3.36 -10.11
N THR A 24 -3.32 -2.80 -8.92
CA THR A 24 -2.33 -2.82 -7.83
C THR A 24 -1.90 -4.25 -7.51
N LEU A 25 -2.86 -5.15 -7.33
CA LEU A 25 -2.57 -6.56 -7.04
C LEU A 25 -1.93 -7.32 -8.21
N ALA A 26 -2.29 -6.96 -9.46
CA ALA A 26 -1.70 -7.55 -10.65
C ALA A 26 -0.22 -7.17 -10.86
N LEU A 27 0.17 -5.99 -10.38
CA LEU A 27 1.56 -5.52 -10.44
C LEU A 27 2.47 -6.15 -9.38
N LEU A 28 1.92 -6.79 -8.36
CA LEU A 28 2.71 -7.42 -7.30
C LEU A 28 3.52 -8.61 -7.86
N PRO A 29 4.88 -8.59 -7.76
CA PRO A 29 5.75 -9.57 -8.42
C PRO A 29 5.71 -10.98 -7.80
N HIS A 30 5.23 -11.11 -6.55
CA HIS A 30 5.14 -12.42 -5.89
C HIS A 30 3.71 -12.94 -5.85
N ARG A 31 3.53 -14.25 -5.99
CA ARG A 31 2.22 -14.91 -5.87
C ARG A 31 1.62 -14.76 -4.49
N ARG A 32 2.46 -14.79 -3.44
CA ARG A 32 2.05 -14.70 -2.04
C ARG A 32 3.14 -14.02 -1.22
N TYR A 33 2.72 -13.30 -0.18
CA TYR A 33 3.59 -12.65 0.80
C TYR A 33 3.36 -13.24 2.18
N ARG A 34 4.38 -13.18 3.02
CA ARG A 34 4.28 -13.65 4.41
C ARG A 34 3.61 -12.62 5.29
N HIS A 35 4.03 -11.35 5.20
CA HIS A 35 3.51 -10.30 6.06
C HIS A 35 3.49 -8.95 5.33
N ALA A 36 2.29 -8.48 5.05
CA ALA A 36 2.09 -7.15 4.48
C ALA A 36 1.87 -6.08 5.56
N PHE A 37 2.31 -4.86 5.27
CA PHE A 37 1.94 -3.66 6.02
C PHE A 37 1.19 -2.69 5.12
N GLU A 38 0.01 -2.24 5.58
CA GLU A 38 -0.88 -1.31 4.89
C GLU A 38 -1.24 -0.14 5.81
N PRO A 39 -0.51 0.99 5.78
CA PRO A 39 -0.94 2.22 6.44
C PRO A 39 -2.05 2.91 5.65
N GLY A 40 -3.05 3.46 6.35
CA GLY A 40 -4.20 4.12 5.74
C GLY A 40 -5.23 3.14 5.17
N CYS A 41 -5.49 2.03 5.86
CA CYS A 41 -6.34 0.96 5.36
C CYS A 41 -7.83 1.32 5.23
N SER A 42 -8.26 2.47 5.77
CA SER A 42 -9.64 2.93 5.72
C SER A 42 -10.62 1.83 6.16
N ILE A 43 -11.66 1.57 5.40
CA ILE A 43 -12.69 0.55 5.66
C ILE A 43 -12.27 -0.89 5.30
N GLY A 44 -10.99 -1.11 5.01
CA GLY A 44 -10.44 -2.44 4.76
C GLY A 44 -10.76 -3.04 3.39
N ALA A 45 -11.14 -2.23 2.40
CA ALA A 45 -11.50 -2.73 1.07
C ALA A 45 -10.28 -3.36 0.35
N LEU A 46 -9.12 -2.70 0.38
CA LEU A 46 -7.88 -3.28 -0.16
C LEU A 46 -7.30 -4.33 0.80
N THR A 47 -7.41 -4.12 2.11
CA THR A 47 -6.96 -5.07 3.14
C THR A 47 -7.55 -6.47 2.94
N GLU A 48 -8.85 -6.56 2.63
CA GLU A 48 -9.54 -7.82 2.34
C GLU A 48 -8.89 -8.57 1.15
N LEU A 49 -8.54 -7.85 0.11
CA LEU A 49 -7.89 -8.41 -1.08
C LEU A 49 -6.43 -8.81 -0.78
N LEU A 50 -5.73 -8.01 0.01
CA LEU A 50 -4.36 -8.31 0.47
C LEU A 50 -4.33 -9.57 1.33
N ALA A 51 -5.31 -9.76 2.24
CA ALA A 51 -5.39 -10.95 3.08
C ALA A 51 -5.55 -12.25 2.29
N GLN A 52 -6.07 -12.19 1.05
CA GLN A 52 -6.11 -13.35 0.15
C GLN A 52 -4.74 -13.66 -0.49
N ARG A 53 -3.83 -12.68 -0.51
CA ARG A 53 -2.49 -12.75 -1.12
C ARG A 53 -1.36 -12.84 -0.08
N CYS A 54 -1.67 -12.71 1.22
CA CYS A 54 -0.70 -12.68 2.31
C CYS A 54 -1.06 -13.74 3.36
N ASP A 55 -0.06 -14.18 4.15
CA ASP A 55 -0.30 -15.03 5.31
C ASP A 55 -0.77 -14.18 6.49
N GLN A 56 -0.24 -12.97 6.60
CA GLN A 56 -0.61 -11.97 7.59
C GLN A 56 -0.65 -10.58 6.96
N VAL A 57 -1.54 -9.72 7.45
CA VAL A 57 -1.60 -8.30 7.12
C VAL A 57 -1.66 -7.50 8.42
N THR A 58 -0.78 -6.55 8.59
CA THR A 58 -0.93 -5.49 9.58
C THR A 58 -1.44 -4.25 8.86
N ALA A 59 -2.63 -3.78 9.22
CA ALA A 59 -3.27 -2.64 8.59
C ALA A 59 -3.59 -1.59 9.65
N VAL A 60 -3.26 -0.34 9.36
CA VAL A 60 -3.46 0.75 10.33
C VAL A 60 -4.23 1.91 9.69
N ASP A 61 -4.98 2.62 10.53
CA ASP A 61 -5.65 3.87 10.15
C ASP A 61 -5.77 4.79 11.37
N VAL A 62 -5.85 6.09 11.16
CA VAL A 62 -6.03 7.08 12.23
C VAL A 62 -7.47 7.15 12.74
N ALA A 63 -8.44 6.65 11.96
CA ALA A 63 -9.86 6.77 12.22
C ALA A 63 -10.45 5.48 12.82
N ASP A 64 -10.79 5.48 14.10
CA ASP A 64 -11.45 4.36 14.77
C ASP A 64 -12.74 3.90 14.06
N ALA A 65 -13.48 4.82 13.44
CA ALA A 65 -14.70 4.48 12.69
C ALA A 65 -14.37 3.61 11.47
N ALA A 66 -13.32 3.96 10.72
CA ALA A 66 -12.84 3.17 9.58
C ALA A 66 -12.40 1.77 10.02
N LEU A 67 -11.60 1.68 11.09
CA LEU A 67 -11.14 0.40 11.64
C LEU A 67 -12.28 -0.52 12.09
N ARG A 68 -13.36 0.03 12.66
CA ARG A 68 -14.55 -0.77 13.00
C ARG A 68 -15.25 -1.34 11.77
N THR A 69 -15.35 -0.54 10.69
CA THR A 69 -15.92 -1.01 9.42
C THR A 69 -15.01 -2.06 8.77
N ALA A 70 -13.69 -1.86 8.81
CA ALA A 70 -12.71 -2.84 8.34
C ALA A 70 -12.80 -4.16 9.12
N ASP A 71 -12.93 -4.11 10.46
CA ASP A 71 -13.06 -5.29 11.32
C ASP A 71 -14.32 -6.09 10.98
N ALA A 72 -15.46 -5.43 10.78
CA ALA A 72 -16.71 -6.07 10.37
C ALA A 72 -16.55 -6.75 9.00
N ARG A 73 -16.03 -6.02 8.00
CA ARG A 73 -15.76 -6.54 6.66
C ARG A 73 -14.91 -7.81 6.68
N LEU A 74 -13.80 -7.78 7.42
CA LEU A 74 -12.86 -8.91 7.49
C LEU A 74 -13.47 -10.12 8.22
N ARG A 75 -14.35 -9.90 9.19
CA ARG A 75 -15.12 -10.98 9.81
C ARG A 75 -16.11 -11.62 8.84
N ASP A 76 -16.86 -10.80 8.11
CA ASP A 76 -17.84 -11.28 7.12
C ASP A 76 -17.16 -12.07 6.00
N ALA A 77 -15.94 -11.67 5.60
CA ALA A 77 -15.12 -12.39 4.63
C ALA A 77 -14.40 -13.64 5.21
N GLY A 78 -14.45 -13.88 6.53
CA GLY A 78 -13.73 -14.98 7.19
C GLY A 78 -12.20 -14.78 7.25
N LEU A 79 -11.71 -13.56 7.08
CA LEU A 79 -10.28 -13.23 6.98
C LEU A 79 -9.72 -12.56 8.24
N ARG A 80 -10.56 -12.31 9.24
CA ARG A 80 -10.17 -11.54 10.44
C ARG A 80 -8.98 -12.13 11.20
N GLY A 81 -8.82 -13.45 11.18
CA GLY A 81 -7.70 -14.13 11.86
C GLY A 81 -6.33 -13.91 11.23
N GLN A 82 -6.27 -13.38 10.01
CA GLN A 82 -5.04 -13.09 9.27
C GLN A 82 -4.65 -11.62 9.32
N VAL A 83 -5.52 -10.74 9.86
CA VAL A 83 -5.33 -9.29 9.83
C VAL A 83 -5.25 -8.73 11.24
N THR A 84 -4.19 -7.98 11.51
CA THR A 84 -4.06 -7.12 12.70
C THR A 84 -4.50 -5.71 12.29
N LEU A 85 -5.48 -5.16 13.02
CA LEU A 85 -5.93 -3.78 12.84
C LEU A 85 -5.49 -2.95 14.04
N GLU A 86 -4.79 -1.84 13.78
CA GLU A 86 -4.29 -0.95 14.82
C GLU A 86 -4.57 0.50 14.47
N ARG A 87 -4.73 1.35 15.50
CA ARG A 87 -4.83 2.79 15.29
C ARG A 87 -3.44 3.39 15.29
N SER A 88 -3.01 3.90 14.13
CA SER A 88 -1.72 4.57 13.95
C SER A 88 -1.74 5.43 12.69
N SER A 89 -0.80 6.36 12.61
CA SER A 89 -0.56 7.18 11.42
C SER A 89 0.64 6.65 10.63
N LEU A 90 0.73 7.01 9.34
CA LEU A 90 1.88 6.68 8.49
C LEU A 90 3.20 7.23 9.04
N ASP A 91 3.18 8.38 9.70
CA ASP A 91 4.36 9.05 10.26
C ASP A 91 4.74 8.59 11.67
N ASP A 92 3.91 7.81 12.35
CA ASP A 92 4.28 7.12 13.57
C ASP A 92 5.39 6.07 13.32
N ALA A 93 5.92 5.49 14.38
CA ALA A 93 6.76 4.30 14.27
C ALA A 93 5.90 3.13 13.75
N TRP A 94 6.36 2.44 12.72
CA TRP A 94 5.59 1.33 12.17
C TRP A 94 5.51 0.14 13.12
N PRO A 95 4.44 -0.65 13.05
CA PRO A 95 4.33 -1.88 13.83
C PRO A 95 5.51 -2.82 13.59
N PRO A 96 5.84 -3.69 14.56
CA PRO A 96 6.98 -4.58 14.42
C PRO A 96 6.80 -5.56 13.24
N GLY A 97 7.79 -5.56 12.33
CA GLY A 97 7.88 -6.51 11.21
C GLY A 97 8.55 -7.82 11.60
N PRO A 98 9.25 -8.45 10.67
CA PRO A 98 9.64 -7.91 9.36
C PRO A 98 8.55 -8.07 8.30
N PHE A 99 8.31 -7.03 7.50
CA PHE A 99 7.38 -7.04 6.38
C PHE A 99 8.10 -7.39 5.06
N ASP A 100 7.45 -8.15 4.19
CA ASP A 100 7.89 -8.44 2.82
C ASP A 100 6.99 -7.80 1.74
N LEU A 101 5.93 -7.11 2.18
CA LEU A 101 5.12 -6.23 1.34
C LEU A 101 4.76 -4.95 2.11
N LEU A 102 5.04 -3.79 1.52
CA LEU A 102 4.54 -2.48 1.96
C LEU A 102 3.55 -1.96 0.91
N VAL A 103 2.36 -1.54 1.35
CA VAL A 103 1.31 -1.02 0.48
C VAL A 103 0.98 0.42 0.86
N LEU A 104 1.38 1.37 0.03
CA LEU A 104 1.10 2.79 0.18
C LEU A 104 -0.03 3.19 -0.80
N SER A 105 -1.28 2.95 -0.41
CA SER A 105 -2.44 3.25 -1.25
C SER A 105 -3.19 4.45 -0.70
N GLU A 106 -3.24 5.54 -1.48
CA GLU A 106 -3.97 6.79 -1.18
C GLU A 106 -3.61 7.40 0.19
N VAL A 107 -2.33 7.29 0.61
CA VAL A 107 -1.91 7.71 1.95
C VAL A 107 -0.68 8.63 1.96
N ALA A 108 0.27 8.44 1.05
CA ALA A 108 1.55 9.15 1.12
C ALA A 108 1.43 10.66 0.90
N TYR A 109 0.48 11.11 0.12
CA TYR A 109 0.26 12.53 -0.17
C TYR A 109 -0.33 13.36 1.00
N TYR A 110 -0.72 12.70 2.10
CA TYR A 110 -1.11 13.40 3.33
C TYR A 110 0.08 13.94 4.14
N LEU A 111 1.29 13.52 3.81
CA LEU A 111 2.50 14.00 4.48
C LEU A 111 3.24 15.04 3.63
N GLU A 112 3.85 15.99 4.29
CA GLU A 112 4.81 16.93 3.66
C GLU A 112 6.02 16.16 3.11
N THR A 113 6.62 16.65 2.03
CA THR A 113 7.77 16.03 1.34
C THR A 113 8.86 15.57 2.29
N GLY A 114 9.28 16.45 3.22
CA GLY A 114 10.35 16.16 4.16
C GLY A 114 9.99 15.07 5.17
N THR A 115 8.75 15.08 5.65
CA THR A 115 8.22 14.08 6.58
C THR A 115 8.11 12.71 5.90
N LEU A 116 7.52 12.65 4.71
CA LEU A 116 7.41 11.42 3.93
C LEU A 116 8.80 10.80 3.66
N ALA A 117 9.76 11.61 3.20
CA ALA A 117 11.12 11.15 2.95
C ALA A 117 11.82 10.63 4.22
N ALA A 118 11.60 11.28 5.38
CA ALA A 118 12.18 10.86 6.65
C ALA A 118 11.59 9.53 7.14
N VAL A 119 10.26 9.37 7.05
CA VAL A 119 9.54 8.14 7.41
C VAL A 119 10.04 6.98 6.54
N LEU A 120 10.00 7.12 5.22
CA LEU A 120 10.42 6.06 4.31
C LEU A 120 11.89 5.67 4.52
N ARG A 121 12.78 6.65 4.70
CA ARG A 121 14.21 6.38 4.98
C ARG A 121 14.43 5.63 6.30
N ARG A 122 13.62 5.93 7.32
CA ARG A 122 13.68 5.27 8.63
C ARG A 122 13.19 3.83 8.54
N GLU A 123 12.00 3.65 7.97
CA GLU A 123 11.22 2.43 8.08
C GLU A 123 11.53 1.38 7.00
N CYS A 124 11.84 1.82 5.77
CA CYS A 124 12.17 0.87 4.69
C CYS A 124 13.45 0.06 4.97
N ARG A 125 14.32 0.55 5.85
CA ARG A 125 15.49 -0.22 6.33
C ARG A 125 15.11 -1.48 7.12
N GLY A 126 13.92 -1.49 7.74
CA GLY A 126 13.37 -2.61 8.49
C GLY A 126 12.60 -3.61 7.65
N LEU A 127 12.37 -3.33 6.37
CA LEU A 127 11.76 -4.27 5.44
C LEU A 127 12.71 -5.45 5.17
N ARG A 128 12.15 -6.60 4.83
CA ARG A 128 12.96 -7.76 4.39
C ARG A 128 13.77 -7.39 3.15
N PRO A 129 14.99 -7.93 2.97
CA PRO A 129 15.66 -7.88 1.68
C PRO A 129 14.78 -8.50 0.59
N GLY A 130 14.61 -7.83 -0.54
CA GLY A 130 13.70 -8.23 -1.61
C GLY A 130 12.21 -8.02 -1.30
N ALA A 131 11.89 -7.24 -0.27
CA ALA A 131 10.50 -6.85 -0.01
C ALA A 131 9.96 -5.99 -1.14
N THR A 132 8.69 -6.18 -1.45
CA THR A 132 7.98 -5.34 -2.42
C THR A 132 7.41 -4.10 -1.74
N VAL A 133 7.61 -2.94 -2.35
CA VAL A 133 6.87 -1.71 -2.02
C VAL A 133 5.98 -1.37 -3.20
N VAL A 134 4.67 -1.28 -2.99
CA VAL A 134 3.71 -0.80 -3.99
C VAL A 134 3.09 0.50 -3.52
N ALA A 135 3.08 1.50 -4.39
CA ALA A 135 2.44 2.78 -4.15
C ALA A 135 1.36 3.01 -5.21
N ALA A 136 0.17 3.43 -4.80
CA ALA A 136 -0.97 3.70 -5.68
C ALA A 136 -1.66 4.98 -5.25
N HIS A 137 -1.64 6.03 -6.09
CA HIS A 137 -2.18 7.33 -5.71
C HIS A 137 -2.97 7.99 -6.83
N TRP A 138 -4.05 8.66 -6.44
CA TRP A 138 -4.80 9.60 -7.25
C TRP A 138 -3.89 10.74 -7.71
N ARG A 139 -3.98 11.13 -9.00
CA ARG A 139 -3.05 12.09 -9.59
C ARG A 139 -3.54 13.53 -9.60
N HIS A 140 -4.85 13.72 -9.48
CA HIS A 140 -5.42 15.06 -9.50
C HIS A 140 -5.14 15.78 -8.18
N ALA A 141 -4.80 17.07 -8.26
CA ALA A 141 -4.53 17.89 -7.10
C ALA A 141 -5.78 18.05 -6.22
N VAL A 142 -5.60 17.92 -4.92
CA VAL A 142 -6.60 18.17 -3.89
C VAL A 142 -6.10 19.31 -3.02
N ALA A 143 -6.90 20.36 -2.85
CA ALA A 143 -6.45 21.60 -2.20
C ALA A 143 -5.93 21.41 -0.76
N ASP A 144 -6.48 20.42 -0.06
CA ASP A 144 -6.14 20.16 1.35
C ASP A 144 -4.97 19.16 1.52
N TYR A 145 -4.40 18.64 0.41
CA TYR A 145 -3.30 17.70 0.50
C TYR A 145 -1.94 18.39 0.30
N PRO A 146 -0.94 18.09 1.14
CA PRO A 146 0.42 18.63 1.00
C PRO A 146 1.09 18.29 -0.34
N LEU A 147 0.80 17.10 -0.89
CA LEU A 147 1.38 16.61 -2.13
C LEU A 147 0.29 16.12 -3.10
N THR A 148 0.60 16.17 -4.38
CA THR A 148 -0.10 15.38 -5.41
C THR A 148 0.38 13.93 -5.37
N GLY A 149 -0.35 13.01 -6.01
CA GLY A 149 0.10 11.64 -6.17
C GLY A 149 1.46 11.55 -6.88
N ASP A 150 1.65 12.32 -7.94
CA ASP A 150 2.91 12.34 -8.70
C ASP A 150 4.11 12.85 -7.85
N GLU A 151 3.91 13.86 -7.00
CA GLU A 151 4.93 14.35 -6.07
C GLU A 151 5.25 13.33 -4.97
N ALA A 152 4.24 12.67 -4.40
CA ALA A 152 4.44 11.59 -3.44
C ALA A 152 5.26 10.43 -4.05
N HIS A 153 4.96 10.03 -5.29
CA HIS A 153 5.71 9.01 -6.03
C HIS A 153 7.15 9.43 -6.29
N ALA A 154 7.41 10.70 -6.60
CA ALA A 154 8.78 11.22 -6.76
C ALA A 154 9.59 11.09 -5.46
N VAL A 155 8.97 11.29 -4.29
CA VAL A 155 9.62 11.07 -2.98
C VAL A 155 9.88 9.58 -2.73
N ILE A 156 8.90 8.72 -2.99
CA ILE A 156 9.02 7.27 -2.79
C ILE A 156 10.16 6.70 -3.66
N ALA A 157 10.23 7.09 -4.93
CA ALA A 157 11.26 6.64 -5.86
C ALA A 157 12.69 7.07 -5.47
N GLN A 158 12.84 8.11 -4.66
CA GLN A 158 14.14 8.56 -4.13
C GLN A 158 14.53 7.88 -2.81
N THR A 159 13.71 6.97 -2.28
CA THR A 159 14.00 6.27 -1.03
C THR A 159 15.19 5.31 -1.23
N PRO A 160 16.27 5.44 -0.44
CA PRO A 160 17.44 4.58 -0.57
C PRO A 160 17.10 3.10 -0.38
N GLY A 161 17.59 2.25 -1.28
CA GLY A 161 17.38 0.81 -1.26
C GLY A 161 16.18 0.33 -2.09
N LEU A 162 15.33 1.24 -2.58
CA LEU A 162 14.23 0.89 -3.48
C LEU A 162 14.67 0.94 -4.93
N THR A 163 14.49 -0.17 -5.65
CA THR A 163 14.75 -0.31 -7.08
C THR A 163 13.43 -0.46 -7.83
N PRO A 164 13.13 0.39 -8.85
CA PRO A 164 11.88 0.30 -9.60
C PRO A 164 11.74 -1.04 -10.33
N LEU A 165 10.55 -1.67 -10.26
CA LEU A 165 10.22 -2.90 -10.99
C LEU A 165 9.18 -2.71 -12.09
N GLY A 166 8.20 -1.85 -11.86
CA GLY A 166 7.11 -1.66 -12.81
C GLY A 166 6.24 -0.45 -12.47
N CYS A 167 5.49 -0.01 -13.46
CA CYS A 167 4.60 1.15 -13.34
C CYS A 167 3.34 0.95 -14.18
N TYR A 168 2.20 1.33 -13.62
CA TYR A 168 0.98 1.62 -14.35
C TYR A 168 0.63 3.10 -14.14
N ARG A 169 0.30 3.79 -15.22
CA ARG A 169 -0.10 5.20 -15.15
C ARG A 169 -1.19 5.49 -16.19
N ASP A 170 -2.27 6.09 -15.73
CA ASP A 170 -3.29 6.67 -16.62
C ASP A 170 -3.58 8.13 -16.23
N SER A 171 -4.70 8.69 -16.67
CA SER A 171 -5.08 10.07 -16.37
C SER A 171 -5.33 10.30 -14.87
N ASP A 172 -5.79 9.28 -14.16
CA ASP A 172 -6.37 9.40 -12.83
C ASP A 172 -5.49 8.80 -11.74
N VAL A 173 -4.73 7.74 -12.03
CA VAL A 173 -3.93 7.02 -11.05
C VAL A 173 -2.52 6.74 -11.54
N VAL A 174 -1.58 6.78 -10.62
CA VAL A 174 -0.22 6.24 -10.77
C VAL A 174 -0.03 5.12 -9.77
N ILE A 175 0.48 3.97 -10.24
CA ILE A 175 0.82 2.82 -9.42
C ILE A 175 2.25 2.41 -9.78
N GLU A 176 3.15 2.41 -8.81
CA GLU A 176 4.54 2.01 -8.99
C GLU A 176 4.90 0.91 -8.01
N VAL A 177 5.74 -0.01 -8.46
CA VAL A 177 6.24 -1.13 -7.68
C VAL A 177 7.76 -1.06 -7.61
N PHE A 178 8.28 -1.25 -6.42
CA PHE A 178 9.71 -1.24 -6.13
C PHE A 178 10.10 -2.53 -5.39
N ASP A 179 11.33 -2.94 -5.59
CA ASP A 179 12.01 -3.98 -4.83
C ASP A 179 12.93 -3.33 -3.78
N ASN A 180 12.91 -3.81 -2.55
CA ASN A 180 13.88 -3.42 -1.52
C ASN A 180 15.13 -4.30 -1.64
N GLY A 181 15.83 -4.17 -2.79
CA GLY A 181 16.98 -4.98 -3.14
C GLY A 181 17.49 -4.73 -4.55
N ASP A 182 17.87 -5.80 -5.25
CA ASP A 182 18.53 -5.76 -6.54
C ASP A 182 17.62 -5.51 -7.75
N GLY A 183 16.31 -5.48 -7.54
CA GLY A 183 15.34 -5.18 -8.61
C GLY A 183 15.16 -6.29 -9.64
N GLN A 184 15.41 -7.54 -9.27
CA GLN A 184 15.26 -8.67 -10.18
C GLN A 184 13.82 -8.79 -10.71
N SER A 185 13.68 -8.89 -12.04
CA SER A 185 12.36 -9.04 -12.68
C SER A 185 11.68 -10.36 -12.32
N VAL A 186 10.35 -10.42 -12.48
CA VAL A 186 9.58 -11.65 -12.26
C VAL A 186 10.08 -12.77 -13.18
N ALA A 187 10.34 -12.47 -14.45
CA ALA A 187 10.84 -13.45 -15.40
C ALA A 187 12.22 -13.99 -15.02
N ALA A 188 13.12 -13.13 -14.52
CA ALA A 188 14.45 -13.54 -14.05
C ALA A 188 14.35 -14.42 -12.78
N ARG A 189 13.46 -14.10 -11.85
CA ARG A 189 13.19 -14.93 -10.65
C ARG A 189 12.61 -16.31 -10.96
N GLU A 190 11.79 -16.40 -12.01
CA GLU A 190 11.18 -17.64 -12.49
C GLU A 190 12.07 -18.37 -13.52
N GLU A 191 13.30 -17.92 -13.72
CA GLU A 191 14.31 -18.50 -14.64
C GLU A 191 13.78 -18.64 -16.08
N VAL A 192 12.96 -17.68 -16.52
CA VAL A 192 12.44 -17.67 -17.90
C VAL A 192 13.60 -17.50 -18.87
N PRO A 193 13.78 -18.38 -19.89
CA PRO A 193 14.90 -18.29 -20.82
C PRO A 193 14.98 -16.93 -21.50
N GLY A 194 16.15 -16.28 -21.41
CA GLY A 194 16.40 -14.96 -21.97
C GLY A 194 16.10 -13.78 -21.04
N ALA A 195 15.56 -14.03 -19.86
CA ALA A 195 15.45 -13.00 -18.82
C ALA A 195 16.81 -12.85 -18.11
N CYS A 196 17.25 -11.59 -17.86
CA CYS A 196 18.49 -11.23 -17.18
C CYS A 196 18.21 -10.10 -16.18
#